data_ab3e5e772d6383e1c5adaa57293ece74
#
_entry.id   ab3e5e772d6383e1c5adaa57293ece74
#
_cell.length_a   1.000
_cell.length_b   1.000
_cell.length_c   1.000
_cell.angle_alpha   90.00
_cell.angle_beta   90.00
_cell.angle_gamma   90.00
#
_symmetry.space_group_name_H-M   'P 1'
#
loop_
_entity.id
_entity.type
_entity.pdbx_description
1 polymer ?
#
loop_
_entity_poly.entity_id
_entity_poly.type
_entity_poly.pdbx_seq_one_letter_code
_entity_poly.pdbx_strand_id
1 'polypeptide(L)'
;VANVAFLPGIVEASMAMPDIHWGYGPSIGAVFATDIEANGVITPGGVGFDINCLSGEAKILHRFGYTMPIQDFIDIWRDSDIQCFDLIKEQLKTTKINLFLAQRPKSKVFRFKSSTGKEIIATADHPFYTPDGMKDCGRLVVGDRIAIYPFDGVPYEHPGSRSIVTESSIEGTICNLGKSPESLSGRIIIQKLKDRGLLPLTADHPKLPYLLKIMGMVFGDGTMNFIGKKGDGIVAFYGKKEDLCDIKEDLTTLGYTSVLHSQFTKLFYKRQKKTFLNWNLTVNASSLVVLLAALGVPVGRKVSQTYRVPQWIVEAPLWQKRL
;
A
#
# COMPACT_ATOMS: atom_id res chain seq x y z
N VAL A 1 -27.83 24.34 14.92
CA VAL A 1 -28.84 24.08 13.84
C VAL A 1 -28.81 25.21 12.83
N ALA A 2 -29.06 26.48 13.24
CA ALA A 2 -29.10 27.61 12.30
C ALA A 2 -27.83 27.72 11.42
N ASN A 3 -26.64 27.64 12.03
CA ASN A 3 -25.36 27.71 11.28
C ASN A 3 -25.17 26.54 10.30
N VAL A 4 -25.71 25.37 10.60
CA VAL A 4 -25.68 24.19 9.71
C VAL A 4 -26.55 24.38 8.47
N ALA A 5 -27.65 25.16 8.60
CA ALA A 5 -28.53 25.47 7.47
C ALA A 5 -27.86 26.35 6.39
N PHE A 6 -26.69 26.95 6.67
CA PHE A 6 -25.90 27.74 5.71
C PHE A 6 -24.77 26.92 5.04
N LEU A 7 -24.65 25.63 5.34
CA LEU A 7 -23.67 24.80 4.66
C LEU A 7 -24.00 24.68 3.17
N PRO A 8 -23.00 24.69 2.28
CA PRO A 8 -23.22 24.48 0.86
C PRO A 8 -23.95 23.16 0.59
N GLY A 9 -24.92 23.19 -0.32
CA GLY A 9 -25.66 22.02 -0.75
C GLY A 9 -26.61 21.42 0.28
N ILE A 10 -27.00 22.18 1.30
CA ILE A 10 -28.05 21.76 2.24
C ILE A 10 -29.34 21.40 1.49
N VAL A 11 -29.88 20.22 1.77
CA VAL A 11 -31.19 19.78 1.20
C VAL A 11 -32.30 20.21 2.15
N GLU A 12 -33.17 21.12 1.66
CA GLU A 12 -34.34 21.64 2.35
C GLU A 12 -34.05 22.35 3.69
N ALA A 13 -33.66 21.63 4.72
CA ALA A 13 -33.51 22.19 6.08
C ALA A 13 -32.50 21.45 6.96
N SER A 14 -32.01 22.16 7.97
CA SER A 14 -31.33 21.58 9.14
C SER A 14 -32.32 21.53 10.29
N MET A 15 -32.54 20.34 10.83
CA MET A 15 -33.53 20.07 11.89
C MET A 15 -32.83 19.75 13.22
N ALA A 16 -33.55 19.90 14.32
CA ALA A 16 -33.12 19.53 15.67
C ALA A 16 -34.04 18.45 16.22
N MET A 17 -33.44 17.41 16.80
CA MET A 17 -34.15 16.43 17.60
C MET A 17 -34.35 16.93 19.05
N PRO A 18 -35.27 16.35 19.85
CA PRO A 18 -35.56 16.81 21.21
C PRO A 18 -34.35 16.73 22.16
N ASP A 19 -33.35 15.90 21.86
CA ASP A 19 -32.11 15.70 22.60
C ASP A 19 -30.95 16.61 22.18
N ILE A 20 -31.24 17.64 21.38
CA ILE A 20 -30.20 18.54 20.85
C ILE A 20 -29.39 19.22 21.95
N HIS A 21 -28.07 19.17 21.80
CA HIS A 21 -27.13 19.85 22.69
C HIS A 21 -25.84 20.25 21.94
N TRP A 22 -24.91 20.89 22.65
CA TRP A 22 -23.66 21.37 22.09
C TRP A 22 -22.79 20.25 21.51
N GLY A 23 -22.27 20.47 20.31
CA GLY A 23 -21.29 19.64 19.61
C GLY A 23 -20.13 20.47 19.07
N TYR A 24 -19.06 19.83 18.64
CA TYR A 24 -17.94 20.48 17.96
C TYR A 24 -18.30 20.68 16.46
N GLY A 25 -18.86 21.84 16.13
CA GLY A 25 -19.39 22.14 14.80
C GLY A 25 -20.89 21.90 14.76
N PRO A 26 -21.41 20.87 14.07
CA PRO A 26 -22.83 20.52 14.18
C PRO A 26 -23.23 20.15 15.59
N SER A 27 -24.44 20.57 15.97
CA SER A 27 -25.00 20.18 17.27
C SER A 27 -25.29 18.68 17.29
N ILE A 28 -25.04 18.00 18.42
CA ILE A 28 -25.50 16.62 18.63
C ILE A 28 -27.02 16.61 18.63
N GLY A 29 -27.65 15.63 17.98
CA GLY A 29 -29.09 15.60 17.77
C GLY A 29 -29.59 16.52 16.61
N ALA A 30 -28.68 17.07 15.80
CA ALA A 30 -29.04 17.72 14.54
C ALA A 30 -29.24 16.68 13.43
N VAL A 31 -30.21 16.94 12.55
CA VAL A 31 -30.44 16.15 11.32
C VAL A 31 -30.38 17.09 10.13
N PHE A 32 -29.52 16.78 9.18
CA PHE A 32 -29.41 17.52 7.92
C PHE A 32 -28.85 16.61 6.82
N ALA A 33 -29.15 16.96 5.59
CA ALA A 33 -28.59 16.29 4.42
C ALA A 33 -27.92 17.32 3.51
N THR A 34 -26.89 16.89 2.80
CA THR A 34 -26.20 17.71 1.81
C THR A 34 -26.16 16.96 0.48
N ASP A 35 -26.39 17.67 -0.62
CA ASP A 35 -26.34 17.14 -1.98
C ASP A 35 -24.95 17.41 -2.58
N ILE A 36 -24.23 16.35 -2.89
CA ILE A 36 -22.87 16.41 -3.44
C ILE A 36 -22.88 17.04 -4.84
N GLU A 37 -23.93 16.81 -5.63
CA GLU A 37 -24.07 17.38 -6.97
C GLU A 37 -24.33 18.90 -6.93
N ALA A 38 -24.90 19.40 -5.83
CA ALA A 38 -25.06 20.81 -5.54
C ALA A 38 -23.89 21.44 -4.75
N ASN A 39 -22.68 20.90 -4.89
CA ASN A 39 -21.48 21.27 -4.11
C ASN A 39 -21.66 21.12 -2.59
N GLY A 40 -22.46 20.15 -2.17
CA GLY A 40 -22.70 19.86 -0.76
C GLY A 40 -21.44 19.40 -0.04
N VAL A 41 -21.28 19.84 1.20
CA VAL A 41 -20.15 19.46 2.04
C VAL A 41 -20.32 18.04 2.57
N ILE A 42 -19.23 17.28 2.58
CA ILE A 42 -19.13 16.04 3.36
C ILE A 42 -18.54 16.40 4.73
N THR A 43 -19.33 16.23 5.78
CA THR A 43 -18.91 16.56 7.14
C THR A 43 -18.81 15.31 8.00
N PRO A 44 -17.60 14.73 8.19
CA PRO A 44 -17.42 13.61 9.12
C PRO A 44 -17.83 13.94 10.54
N GLY A 45 -17.61 15.19 10.99
CA GLY A 45 -18.04 15.69 12.29
C GLY A 45 -19.54 15.81 12.47
N GLY A 46 -20.32 15.84 11.35
CA GLY A 46 -21.79 15.81 11.39
C GLY A 46 -22.35 14.44 11.73
N VAL A 47 -21.57 13.38 11.52
CA VAL A 47 -21.95 11.99 11.83
C VAL A 47 -21.67 11.68 13.31
N GLY A 48 -20.67 12.32 13.92
CA GLY A 48 -20.34 12.19 15.33
C GLY A 48 -18.84 12.35 15.60
N PHE A 49 -18.50 12.85 16.78
CA PHE A 49 -17.11 12.99 17.25
C PHE A 49 -16.69 11.90 18.25
N ASP A 50 -17.59 11.04 18.67
CA ASP A 50 -17.36 10.03 19.71
C ASP A 50 -17.45 8.61 19.13
N ILE A 51 -17.02 8.45 17.89
CA ILE A 51 -17.19 7.21 17.16
C ILE A 51 -15.94 6.34 17.33
N ASN A 52 -16.11 5.24 18.06
CA ASN A 52 -15.29 4.03 17.96
C ASN A 52 -13.79 4.23 18.19
N CYS A 53 -13.40 4.74 19.37
CA CYS A 53 -12.00 4.95 19.69
C CYS A 53 -11.28 3.63 20.06
N LEU A 54 -10.06 3.49 19.55
CA LEU A 54 -9.08 2.50 19.96
C LEU A 54 -8.00 3.16 20.82
N SER A 55 -7.33 2.36 21.67
CA SER A 55 -6.13 2.86 22.37
C SER A 55 -5.03 3.19 21.36
N GLY A 56 -4.17 4.17 21.70
CA GLY A 56 -3.04 4.54 20.85
C GLY A 56 -2.07 3.39 20.55
N GLU A 57 -2.05 2.35 21.40
CA GLU A 57 -1.23 1.14 21.21
C GLU A 57 -1.85 0.10 20.27
N ALA A 58 -3.11 0.29 19.82
CA ALA A 58 -3.75 -0.61 18.88
C ALA A 58 -2.95 -0.66 17.58
N LYS A 59 -2.61 -1.87 17.14
CA LYS A 59 -1.76 -2.08 15.96
C LYS A 59 -2.58 -2.01 14.68
N ILE A 60 -2.13 -1.21 13.75
CA ILE A 60 -2.70 -1.06 12.41
C ILE A 60 -1.78 -1.72 11.38
N LEU A 61 -2.37 -2.52 10.49
CA LEU A 61 -1.63 -3.19 9.42
C LEU A 61 -1.50 -2.27 8.20
N HIS A 62 -0.26 -1.87 7.92
CA HIS A 62 0.06 -1.06 6.75
C HIS A 62 0.01 -1.90 5.46
N ARG A 63 -0.21 -1.26 4.29
CA ARG A 63 -0.24 -1.94 2.97
C ARG A 63 1.00 -2.80 2.68
N PHE A 64 2.15 -2.44 3.24
CA PHE A 64 3.41 -3.18 3.08
C PHE A 64 3.60 -4.32 4.09
N GLY A 65 2.56 -4.72 4.83
CA GLY A 65 2.57 -5.89 5.70
C GLY A 65 3.31 -5.71 7.01
N TYR A 66 3.66 -4.50 7.40
CA TYR A 66 4.11 -4.20 8.76
C TYR A 66 2.98 -3.65 9.62
N THR A 67 3.11 -3.79 10.93
CA THR A 67 2.19 -3.19 11.90
C THR A 67 2.91 -2.17 12.76
N MET A 68 2.20 -1.10 13.09
CA MET A 68 2.64 -0.10 14.05
C MET A 68 1.46 0.41 14.87
N PRO A 69 1.70 0.94 16.09
CA PRO A 69 0.66 1.54 16.90
C PRO A 69 -0.08 2.66 16.19
N ILE A 70 -1.39 2.77 16.38
CA ILE A 70 -2.19 3.81 15.70
C ILE A 70 -1.69 5.22 16.04
N GLN A 71 -1.20 5.47 17.26
CA GLN A 71 -0.63 6.76 17.66
C GLN A 71 0.57 7.19 16.83
N ASP A 72 1.35 6.24 16.30
CA ASP A 72 2.56 6.51 15.52
C ASP A 72 2.23 6.94 14.07
N PHE A 73 0.95 6.85 13.66
CA PHE A 73 0.49 7.37 12.38
C PHE A 73 0.25 8.89 12.38
N ILE A 74 0.33 9.57 13.55
CA ILE A 74 -0.05 10.99 13.69
C ILE A 74 0.61 11.91 12.66
N ASP A 75 1.87 11.68 12.34
CA ASP A 75 2.63 12.50 11.40
C ASP A 75 2.62 11.98 9.96
N ILE A 76 2.23 10.73 9.74
CA ILE A 76 2.35 10.04 8.44
C ILE A 76 1.02 9.57 7.86
N TRP A 77 -0.10 9.75 8.55
CA TRP A 77 -1.38 9.15 8.16
C TRP A 77 -1.88 9.56 6.77
N ARG A 78 -1.56 10.80 6.30
CA ARG A 78 -2.00 11.29 4.98
C ARG A 78 -1.37 10.54 3.83
N ASP A 79 -0.12 10.09 4.02
CA ASP A 79 0.68 9.38 3.02
C ASP A 79 0.72 7.87 3.26
N SER A 80 -0.03 7.39 4.26
CA SER A 80 -0.09 5.98 4.63
C SER A 80 -1.35 5.31 4.10
N ASP A 81 -1.14 4.18 3.44
CA ASP A 81 -2.21 3.25 3.07
C ASP A 81 -2.24 2.08 4.04
N ILE A 82 -3.41 1.71 4.50
CA ILE A 82 -3.64 0.60 5.43
C ILE A 82 -4.41 -0.54 4.77
N GLN A 83 -4.24 -1.73 5.30
CA GLN A 83 -5.07 -2.87 4.89
C GLN A 83 -6.36 -2.89 5.70
N CYS A 84 -7.46 -3.10 5.02
CA CYS A 84 -8.76 -3.37 5.62
C CYS A 84 -9.41 -4.59 4.92
N PHE A 85 -10.41 -5.16 5.56
CA PHE A 85 -11.19 -6.26 5.00
C PHE A 85 -12.52 -5.74 4.45
N ASP A 86 -12.77 -5.95 3.16
CA ASP A 86 -14.05 -5.65 2.52
C ASP A 86 -15.02 -6.79 2.85
N LEU A 87 -15.97 -6.54 3.75
CA LEU A 87 -16.94 -7.53 4.23
C LEU A 87 -17.94 -7.97 3.16
N ILE A 88 -18.16 -7.14 2.12
CA ILE A 88 -19.10 -7.45 1.02
C ILE A 88 -18.42 -8.39 0.01
N LYS A 89 -17.17 -8.09 -0.31
CA LYS A 89 -16.38 -8.86 -1.29
C LYS A 89 -15.55 -9.97 -0.66
N GLU A 90 -15.57 -10.08 0.66
CA GLU A 90 -14.81 -11.04 1.46
C GLU A 90 -13.32 -11.10 1.10
N GLN A 91 -12.71 -9.94 0.88
CA GLN A 91 -11.30 -9.83 0.47
C GLN A 91 -10.57 -8.70 1.17
N LEU A 92 -9.25 -8.84 1.26
CA LEU A 92 -8.38 -7.74 1.67
C LEU A 92 -8.39 -6.62 0.63
N LYS A 93 -8.36 -5.40 1.12
CA LYS A 93 -8.32 -4.18 0.33
C LYS A 93 -7.37 -3.18 0.97
N THR A 94 -6.62 -2.47 0.16
CA THR A 94 -5.87 -1.29 0.58
C THR A 94 -6.77 -0.07 0.58
N THR A 95 -6.69 0.74 1.62
CA THR A 95 -7.44 1.99 1.74
C THR A 95 -6.57 3.10 2.33
N LYS A 96 -6.94 4.34 2.04
CA LYS A 96 -6.32 5.53 2.66
C LYS A 96 -6.98 5.84 4.00
N ILE A 97 -6.23 6.48 4.88
CA ILE A 97 -6.77 7.05 6.11
C ILE A 97 -7.39 8.40 5.74
N ASN A 98 -8.70 8.53 5.82
CA ASN A 98 -9.41 9.76 5.48
C ASN A 98 -9.31 10.83 6.56
N LEU A 99 -9.25 10.40 7.83
CA LEU A 99 -9.19 11.28 8.99
C LEU A 99 -8.46 10.58 10.13
N PHE A 100 -7.61 11.31 10.83
CA PHE A 100 -6.94 10.87 12.04
C PHE A 100 -7.37 11.77 13.19
N LEU A 101 -7.94 11.17 14.23
CA LEU A 101 -8.38 11.88 15.42
C LEU A 101 -7.72 11.25 16.66
N ALA A 102 -7.21 12.09 17.56
CA ALA A 102 -6.70 11.69 18.85
C ALA A 102 -7.41 12.49 19.93
N GLN A 103 -8.09 11.80 20.84
CA GLN A 103 -8.81 12.45 21.94
C GLN A 103 -8.76 11.60 23.21
N ARG A 104 -9.00 12.23 24.36
CA ARG A 104 -9.15 11.51 25.62
C ARG A 104 -10.53 10.85 25.64
N PRO A 105 -10.63 9.56 26.07
CA PRO A 105 -11.92 8.89 26.16
C PRO A 105 -12.80 9.59 27.23
N LYS A 106 -14.06 9.81 26.89
CA LYS A 106 -15.06 10.40 27.80
C LYS A 106 -15.81 9.32 28.59
N SER A 107 -15.68 8.06 28.20
CA SER A 107 -16.35 6.91 28.78
C SER A 107 -15.35 5.82 29.18
N LYS A 108 -15.87 4.76 29.83
CA LYS A 108 -15.07 3.58 30.17
C LYS A 108 -14.51 2.93 28.89
N VAL A 109 -13.25 2.53 28.97
CA VAL A 109 -12.60 1.70 27.94
C VAL A 109 -12.56 0.25 28.40
N PHE A 110 -12.67 -0.67 27.46
CA PHE A 110 -12.68 -2.11 27.69
C PHE A 110 -11.40 -2.72 27.12
N ARG A 111 -10.76 -3.56 27.91
CA ARG A 111 -9.68 -4.42 27.42
C ARG A 111 -10.28 -5.75 27.01
N PHE A 112 -10.18 -6.06 25.75
CA PHE A 112 -10.65 -7.30 25.16
C PHE A 112 -9.46 -8.23 24.92
N LYS A 113 -9.57 -9.50 25.31
CA LYS A 113 -8.56 -10.53 25.05
C LYS A 113 -9.22 -11.74 24.41
N SER A 114 -8.75 -12.11 23.22
CA SER A 114 -9.20 -13.29 22.50
C SER A 114 -8.56 -14.58 23.05
N SER A 115 -9.16 -15.73 22.77
CA SER A 115 -8.58 -17.04 23.07
C SER A 115 -7.24 -17.29 22.35
N THR A 116 -6.97 -16.58 21.26
CA THR A 116 -5.70 -16.62 20.51
C THR A 116 -4.65 -15.68 21.11
N GLY A 117 -4.93 -14.99 22.22
CA GLY A 117 -4.00 -14.10 22.89
C GLY A 117 -3.94 -12.67 22.34
N LYS A 118 -4.73 -12.33 21.31
CA LYS A 118 -4.79 -10.96 20.79
C LYS A 118 -5.54 -10.07 21.76
N GLU A 119 -4.98 -8.88 22.02
CA GLU A 119 -5.58 -7.90 22.91
C GLU A 119 -5.87 -6.60 22.16
N ILE A 120 -6.99 -5.97 22.50
CA ILE A 120 -7.36 -4.64 22.01
C ILE A 120 -8.04 -3.87 23.14
N ILE A 121 -7.78 -2.56 23.21
CA ILE A 121 -8.44 -1.65 24.12
C ILE A 121 -9.25 -0.67 23.30
N ALA A 122 -10.56 -0.62 23.57
CA ALA A 122 -11.51 0.16 22.80
C ALA A 122 -12.57 0.80 23.72
N THR A 123 -13.25 1.82 23.22
CA THR A 123 -14.45 2.37 23.84
C THR A 123 -15.62 1.38 23.74
N ALA A 124 -16.65 1.56 24.59
CA ALA A 124 -17.79 0.65 24.68
C ALA A 124 -18.56 0.48 23.35
N ASP A 125 -18.61 1.52 22.57
CA ASP A 125 -19.30 1.64 21.28
C ASP A 125 -18.50 1.12 20.09
N HIS A 126 -17.22 0.73 20.30
CA HIS A 126 -16.38 0.21 19.20
C HIS A 126 -16.96 -1.12 18.66
N PRO A 127 -17.27 -1.21 17.35
CA PRO A 127 -17.90 -2.40 16.78
C PRO A 127 -16.89 -3.51 16.52
N PHE A 128 -17.25 -4.73 16.89
CA PHE A 128 -16.57 -5.96 16.50
C PHE A 128 -17.45 -6.76 15.55
N TYR A 129 -16.84 -7.30 14.49
CA TYR A 129 -17.53 -8.17 13.55
C TYR A 129 -17.68 -9.57 14.13
N THR A 130 -18.93 -10.02 14.28
CA THR A 130 -19.32 -11.33 14.79
C THR A 130 -20.07 -12.12 13.71
N PRO A 131 -20.32 -13.41 13.87
CA PRO A 131 -21.15 -14.16 12.93
C PRO A 131 -22.56 -13.57 12.73
N ASP A 132 -23.08 -12.85 13.73
CA ASP A 132 -24.41 -12.25 13.70
C ASP A 132 -24.37 -10.75 13.26
N GLY A 133 -23.23 -10.28 12.76
CA GLY A 133 -23.02 -8.90 12.33
C GLY A 133 -22.20 -8.08 13.34
N MET A 134 -22.27 -6.75 13.24
CA MET A 134 -21.52 -5.85 14.11
C MET A 134 -22.12 -5.81 15.51
N LYS A 135 -21.27 -5.97 16.54
CA LYS A 135 -21.63 -5.92 17.96
C LYS A 135 -20.69 -4.99 18.71
N ASP A 136 -21.24 -4.05 19.47
CA ASP A 136 -20.46 -3.09 20.25
C ASP A 136 -19.60 -3.78 21.30
N CYS A 137 -18.40 -3.27 21.55
CA CYS A 137 -17.45 -3.80 22.54
C CYS A 137 -18.08 -3.96 23.93
N GLY A 138 -18.85 -2.96 24.38
CA GLY A 138 -19.53 -2.97 25.68
C GLY A 138 -20.63 -4.04 25.83
N ARG A 139 -21.06 -4.65 24.75
CA ARG A 139 -22.07 -5.73 24.72
C ARG A 139 -21.47 -7.11 24.53
N LEU A 140 -20.17 -7.21 24.25
CA LEU A 140 -19.48 -8.48 24.12
C LEU A 140 -19.40 -9.20 25.49
N VAL A 141 -19.59 -10.50 25.46
CA VAL A 141 -19.45 -11.39 26.62
C VAL A 141 -18.40 -12.48 26.33
N VAL A 142 -17.87 -13.07 27.40
CA VAL A 142 -16.94 -14.19 27.26
C VAL A 142 -17.63 -15.36 26.55
N GLY A 143 -17.00 -15.85 25.47
CA GLY A 143 -17.55 -16.88 24.60
C GLY A 143 -18.08 -16.36 23.28
N ASP A 144 -18.27 -15.07 23.10
CA ASP A 144 -18.61 -14.50 21.81
C ASP A 144 -17.50 -14.76 20.78
N ARG A 145 -17.90 -15.02 19.55
CA ARG A 145 -16.99 -15.24 18.41
C ARG A 145 -16.81 -13.91 17.68
N ILE A 146 -15.56 -13.52 17.45
CA ILE A 146 -15.21 -12.32 16.66
C ILE A 146 -14.36 -12.71 15.49
N ALA A 147 -14.47 -11.93 14.40
CA ALA A 147 -13.59 -12.09 13.26
C ALA A 147 -12.19 -11.60 13.61
N ILE A 148 -11.19 -12.39 13.24
CA ILE A 148 -9.78 -12.01 13.33
C ILE A 148 -9.11 -12.23 11.99
N TYR A 149 -8.17 -11.36 11.64
CA TYR A 149 -7.31 -11.60 10.50
C TYR A 149 -6.10 -12.44 10.94
N PRO A 150 -5.79 -13.54 10.23
CA PRO A 150 -4.76 -14.50 10.67
C PRO A 150 -3.33 -13.98 10.56
N PHE A 151 -3.11 -12.94 9.75
CA PHE A 151 -1.79 -12.34 9.58
C PHE A 151 -1.61 -11.13 10.50
N ASP A 152 -0.65 -11.21 11.43
CA ASP A 152 -0.39 -10.15 12.40
C ASP A 152 0.53 -9.03 11.89
N GLY A 153 1.06 -9.18 10.67
CA GLY A 153 2.11 -8.30 10.17
C GLY A 153 3.46 -8.55 10.84
N VAL A 154 4.45 -7.75 10.46
CA VAL A 154 5.74 -7.70 11.17
C VAL A 154 5.88 -6.32 11.83
N PRO A 155 6.56 -6.21 12.98
CA PRO A 155 6.78 -4.91 13.60
C PRO A 155 7.48 -3.96 12.63
N TYR A 156 7.07 -2.69 12.64
CA TYR A 156 7.77 -1.66 11.90
C TYR A 156 9.11 -1.35 12.57
N GLU A 157 10.16 -1.34 11.75
CA GLU A 157 11.48 -0.87 12.10
C GLU A 157 11.88 0.18 11.08
N HIS A 158 12.33 1.35 11.55
CA HIS A 158 12.79 2.42 10.65
C HIS A 158 14.07 1.97 9.92
N PRO A 159 14.12 2.00 8.58
CA PRO A 159 15.24 1.44 7.81
C PRO A 159 16.50 2.30 7.84
N GLY A 160 16.43 3.50 8.46
CA GLY A 160 17.50 4.49 8.40
C GLY A 160 17.61 5.16 7.03
N SER A 161 18.36 6.26 6.97
CA SER A 161 18.52 7.06 5.74
C SER A 161 19.79 6.68 4.96
N ARG A 162 20.27 5.42 5.08
CA ARG A 162 21.44 4.94 4.34
C ARG A 162 21.18 5.02 2.84
N SER A 163 22.14 5.59 2.10
CA SER A 163 22.10 5.60 0.64
C SER A 163 22.28 4.19 0.07
N ILE A 164 21.38 3.77 -0.81
CA ILE A 164 21.41 2.48 -1.52
C ILE A 164 21.92 2.68 -2.94
N VAL A 165 21.40 3.69 -3.65
CA VAL A 165 21.81 4.01 -5.03
C VAL A 165 22.10 5.49 -5.12
N THR A 166 23.29 5.81 -5.58
CA THR A 166 23.76 7.17 -5.89
C THR A 166 23.91 7.36 -7.40
N GLU A 167 24.13 8.58 -7.85
CA GLU A 167 24.42 8.84 -9.26
C GLU A 167 25.66 8.10 -9.72
N SER A 168 26.74 8.10 -8.91
CA SER A 168 27.96 7.37 -9.23
C SER A 168 27.77 5.85 -9.32
N SER A 169 26.88 5.28 -8.51
CA SER A 169 26.53 3.86 -8.64
C SER A 169 25.75 3.56 -9.93
N ILE A 170 24.92 4.47 -10.38
CA ILE A 170 24.24 4.35 -11.70
C ILE A 170 25.26 4.48 -12.84
N GLU A 171 26.19 5.43 -12.78
CA GLU A 171 27.27 5.59 -13.78
C GLU A 171 28.13 4.33 -13.88
N GLY A 172 28.56 3.81 -12.72
CA GLY A 172 29.30 2.54 -12.65
C GLY A 172 28.52 1.37 -13.23
N THR A 173 27.21 1.30 -12.97
CA THR A 173 26.33 0.27 -13.53
C THR A 173 26.22 0.39 -15.06
N ILE A 174 26.09 1.61 -15.58
CA ILE A 174 26.05 1.87 -17.03
C ILE A 174 27.36 1.39 -17.67
N CYS A 175 28.52 1.70 -17.06
CA CYS A 175 29.84 1.22 -17.53
C CYS A 175 29.91 -0.32 -17.52
N ASN A 176 29.48 -0.97 -16.44
CA ASN A 176 29.48 -2.44 -16.32
C ASN A 176 28.59 -3.12 -17.37
N LEU A 177 27.57 -2.41 -17.86
CA LEU A 177 26.69 -2.85 -18.94
C LEU A 177 27.27 -2.56 -20.35
N GLY A 178 28.54 -2.12 -20.44
CA GLY A 178 29.22 -1.83 -21.69
C GLY A 178 28.77 -0.54 -22.39
N LYS A 179 28.18 0.40 -21.64
CA LYS A 179 27.70 1.70 -22.16
C LYS A 179 28.49 2.84 -21.49
N SER A 180 28.51 4.02 -22.11
CA SER A 180 29.10 5.21 -21.50
C SER A 180 28.03 6.07 -20.82
N PRO A 181 28.22 6.45 -19.53
CA PRO A 181 27.32 7.38 -18.85
C PRO A 181 27.31 8.78 -19.50
N GLU A 182 28.41 9.21 -20.12
CA GLU A 182 28.52 10.49 -20.80
C GLU A 182 27.84 10.50 -22.17
N SER A 183 27.49 9.32 -22.72
CA SER A 183 26.73 9.23 -23.96
C SER A 183 25.35 9.87 -23.80
N LEU A 184 24.73 10.26 -24.91
CA LEU A 184 23.37 10.80 -24.89
C LEU A 184 22.40 9.85 -24.18
N SER A 185 22.50 8.54 -24.44
CA SER A 185 21.65 7.54 -23.79
C SER A 185 21.91 7.40 -22.28
N GLY A 186 23.19 7.47 -21.86
CA GLY A 186 23.57 7.43 -20.45
C GLY A 186 23.01 8.63 -19.69
N ARG A 187 23.21 9.82 -20.19
CA ARG A 187 22.67 11.07 -19.61
C ARG A 187 21.14 11.06 -19.53
N ILE A 188 20.45 10.56 -20.56
CA ILE A 188 18.99 10.43 -20.57
C ILE A 188 18.53 9.44 -19.48
N ILE A 189 19.22 8.33 -19.26
CA ILE A 189 18.91 7.35 -18.22
C ILE A 189 18.98 8.01 -16.84
N ILE A 190 20.10 8.69 -16.53
CA ILE A 190 20.33 9.37 -15.27
C ILE A 190 19.26 10.46 -15.04
N GLN A 191 19.01 11.29 -16.05
CA GLN A 191 18.00 12.35 -15.96
C GLN A 191 16.61 11.79 -15.70
N LYS A 192 16.19 10.73 -16.42
CA LYS A 192 14.89 10.09 -16.19
C LYS A 192 14.74 9.51 -14.78
N LEU A 193 15.80 9.03 -14.15
CA LEU A 193 15.76 8.58 -12.76
C LEU A 193 15.59 9.75 -11.78
N LYS A 194 16.28 10.88 -12.02
CA LYS A 194 16.12 12.11 -11.25
C LYS A 194 14.70 12.68 -11.37
N ASP A 195 14.17 12.78 -12.59
CA ASP A 195 12.82 13.30 -12.86
C ASP A 195 11.72 12.46 -12.18
N ARG A 196 11.95 11.17 -12.01
CA ARG A 196 11.04 10.28 -11.29
C ARG A 196 11.24 10.30 -9.77
N GLY A 197 12.21 11.07 -9.26
CA GLY A 197 12.59 11.06 -7.86
C GLY A 197 13.04 9.68 -7.39
N LEU A 198 13.81 8.96 -8.20
CA LEU A 198 14.39 7.65 -7.91
C LEU A 198 15.91 7.71 -7.73
N LEU A 199 16.47 8.93 -7.72
CA LEU A 199 17.90 9.16 -7.57
C LEU A 199 18.15 10.48 -6.84
N PRO A 200 18.84 10.51 -5.67
CA PRO A 200 19.37 9.35 -4.95
C PRO A 200 18.28 8.47 -4.33
N LEU A 201 18.57 7.20 -4.09
CA LEU A 201 17.68 6.26 -3.42
C LEU A 201 18.27 5.87 -2.07
N THR A 202 17.50 6.11 -1.00
CA THR A 202 17.85 5.76 0.39
C THR A 202 17.01 4.62 0.92
N ALA A 203 17.42 4.01 2.03
CA ALA A 203 16.70 2.88 2.63
C ALA A 203 15.30 3.25 3.16
N ASP A 204 15.08 4.50 3.52
CA ASP A 204 13.79 5.08 3.95
C ASP A 204 13.01 5.76 2.81
N HIS A 205 13.50 5.66 1.57
CA HIS A 205 12.87 6.31 0.44
C HIS A 205 11.42 5.79 0.24
N PRO A 206 10.39 6.65 0.11
CA PRO A 206 8.98 6.24 0.06
C PRO A 206 8.65 5.36 -1.15
N LYS A 207 9.45 5.42 -2.21
CA LYS A 207 9.29 4.56 -3.41
C LYS A 207 10.04 3.23 -3.31
N LEU A 208 10.91 3.03 -2.31
CA LEU A 208 11.68 1.80 -2.18
C LEU A 208 10.82 0.53 -2.01
N PRO A 209 9.72 0.53 -1.23
CA PRO A 209 8.88 -0.66 -1.10
C PRO A 209 8.31 -1.17 -2.42
N TYR A 210 7.96 -0.29 -3.34
CA TYR A 210 7.50 -0.66 -4.69
C TYR A 210 8.62 -1.30 -5.52
N LEU A 211 9.85 -0.76 -5.41
CA LEU A 211 11.01 -1.34 -6.06
C LEU A 211 11.35 -2.72 -5.51
N LEU A 212 11.22 -2.93 -4.19
CA LEU A 212 11.45 -4.24 -3.57
C LEU A 212 10.49 -5.30 -4.10
N LYS A 213 9.19 -5.00 -4.22
CA LYS A 213 8.21 -5.91 -4.83
C LYS A 213 8.55 -6.23 -6.28
N ILE A 214 8.92 -5.20 -7.06
CA ILE A 214 9.34 -5.37 -8.46
C ILE A 214 10.60 -6.23 -8.54
N MET A 215 11.59 -6.00 -7.66
CA MET A 215 12.81 -6.81 -7.59
C MET A 215 12.48 -8.27 -7.26
N GLY A 216 11.64 -8.52 -6.27
CA GLY A 216 11.18 -9.87 -5.90
C GLY A 216 10.58 -10.60 -7.10
N MET A 217 9.69 -9.93 -7.85
CA MET A 217 9.10 -10.49 -9.06
C MET A 217 10.15 -10.76 -10.16
N VAL A 218 11.14 -9.87 -10.34
CA VAL A 218 12.22 -10.11 -11.33
C VAL A 218 13.15 -11.24 -10.89
N PHE A 219 13.47 -11.35 -9.59
CA PHE A 219 14.26 -12.48 -9.07
C PHE A 219 13.53 -13.82 -9.24
N GLY A 220 12.21 -13.85 -9.07
CA GLY A 220 11.37 -15.01 -9.33
C GLY A 220 11.18 -15.27 -10.83
N ASP A 221 10.01 -14.92 -11.32
CA ASP A 221 9.53 -15.27 -12.66
C ASP A 221 9.73 -14.17 -13.71
N GLY A 222 10.30 -13.00 -13.34
CA GLY A 222 10.58 -11.92 -14.27
C GLY A 222 11.90 -12.06 -14.99
N THR A 223 12.09 -11.24 -16.03
CA THR A 223 13.35 -11.11 -16.77
C THR A 223 13.64 -9.65 -17.06
N MET A 224 14.92 -9.30 -17.17
CA MET A 224 15.32 -8.00 -17.67
C MET A 224 16.51 -8.12 -18.63
N ASN A 225 16.44 -7.42 -19.76
CA ASN A 225 17.40 -7.50 -20.83
C ASN A 225 17.54 -6.17 -21.57
N PHE A 226 18.58 -6.08 -22.39
CA PHE A 226 18.69 -5.10 -23.47
C PHE A 226 18.44 -5.79 -24.80
N ILE A 227 17.52 -5.24 -25.60
CA ILE A 227 17.10 -5.82 -26.89
C ILE A 227 17.34 -4.86 -28.05
N GLY A 228 17.38 -5.44 -29.27
CA GLY A 228 17.54 -4.69 -30.51
C GLY A 228 18.94 -4.10 -30.69
N LYS A 229 19.18 -3.53 -31.89
CA LYS A 229 20.48 -2.92 -32.26
C LYS A 229 20.81 -1.67 -31.40
N LYS A 230 19.80 -0.97 -30.91
CA LYS A 230 19.95 0.22 -30.05
C LYS A 230 20.17 -0.14 -28.57
N GLY A 231 19.99 -1.40 -28.22
CA GLY A 231 20.12 -1.85 -26.83
C GLY A 231 19.07 -1.25 -25.90
N ASP A 232 17.80 -1.27 -26.31
CA ASP A 232 16.68 -0.79 -25.49
C ASP A 232 16.43 -1.73 -24.31
N GLY A 233 16.28 -1.16 -23.12
CA GLY A 233 16.05 -1.93 -21.91
C GLY A 233 14.60 -2.36 -21.78
N ILE A 234 14.38 -3.64 -21.50
CA ILE A 234 13.06 -4.23 -21.25
C ILE A 234 13.07 -5.00 -19.94
N VAL A 235 11.99 -4.85 -19.16
CA VAL A 235 11.67 -5.71 -18.02
C VAL A 235 10.35 -6.40 -18.32
N ALA A 236 10.30 -7.71 -18.14
CA ALA A 236 9.09 -8.51 -18.35
C ALA A 236 8.79 -9.35 -17.09
N PHE A 237 7.53 -9.39 -16.73
CA PHE A 237 6.98 -10.14 -15.60
C PHE A 237 5.97 -11.16 -16.10
N TYR A 238 5.95 -12.33 -15.49
CA TYR A 238 5.04 -13.43 -15.83
C TYR A 238 4.31 -13.88 -14.58
N GLY A 239 3.03 -14.23 -14.69
CA GLY A 239 2.25 -14.65 -13.53
C GLY A 239 0.75 -14.61 -13.75
N LYS A 240 -0.01 -14.62 -12.67
CA LYS A 240 -1.45 -14.43 -12.71
C LYS A 240 -1.79 -12.98 -13.05
N LYS A 241 -2.94 -12.78 -13.68
CA LYS A 241 -3.38 -11.44 -14.11
C LYS A 241 -3.45 -10.48 -12.93
N GLU A 242 -3.99 -10.93 -11.80
CA GLU A 242 -4.17 -10.14 -10.59
C GLU A 242 -2.83 -9.61 -10.06
N ASP A 243 -1.84 -10.50 -9.89
CA ASP A 243 -0.49 -10.15 -9.42
C ASP A 243 0.20 -9.17 -10.39
N LEU A 244 0.01 -9.36 -11.70
CA LEU A 244 0.58 -8.46 -12.70
C LEU A 244 -0.12 -7.10 -12.74
N CYS A 245 -1.41 -7.02 -12.39
CA CYS A 245 -2.12 -5.74 -12.20
C CYS A 245 -1.55 -4.96 -11.03
N ASP A 246 -1.26 -5.61 -9.90
CA ASP A 246 -0.63 -4.97 -8.73
C ASP A 246 0.76 -4.42 -9.07
N ILE A 247 1.59 -5.20 -9.79
CA ILE A 247 2.90 -4.73 -10.28
C ILE A 247 2.77 -3.57 -11.27
N LYS A 248 1.72 -3.58 -12.10
CA LYS A 248 1.44 -2.47 -13.02
C LYS A 248 1.13 -1.17 -12.27
N GLU A 249 0.37 -1.24 -11.18
CA GLU A 249 0.09 -0.08 -10.32
C GLU A 249 1.36 0.43 -9.64
N ASP A 250 2.20 -0.48 -9.11
CA ASP A 250 3.48 -0.13 -8.52
C ASP A 250 4.41 0.56 -9.53
N LEU A 251 4.49 0.05 -10.76
CA LEU A 251 5.25 0.67 -11.85
C LEU A 251 4.72 2.07 -12.21
N THR A 252 3.40 2.25 -12.21
CA THR A 252 2.76 3.54 -12.46
C THR A 252 3.12 4.54 -11.35
N THR A 253 3.13 4.11 -10.09
CA THR A 253 3.58 4.92 -8.93
C THR A 253 5.04 5.35 -9.05
N LEU A 254 5.88 4.51 -9.66
CA LEU A 254 7.28 4.84 -9.95
C LEU A 254 7.45 5.73 -11.19
N GLY A 255 6.37 6.03 -11.93
CA GLY A 255 6.38 6.83 -13.15
C GLY A 255 6.76 6.04 -14.41
N TYR A 256 6.52 4.72 -14.44
CA TYR A 256 6.74 3.88 -15.62
C TYR A 256 5.42 3.43 -16.25
N THR A 257 5.37 3.46 -17.57
CA THR A 257 4.27 2.88 -18.36
C THR A 257 4.57 1.43 -18.66
N SER A 258 3.61 0.55 -18.46
CA SER A 258 3.72 -0.88 -18.73
C SER A 258 2.54 -1.39 -19.55
N VAL A 259 2.75 -2.48 -20.29
CA VAL A 259 1.73 -3.09 -21.14
C VAL A 259 1.47 -4.52 -20.67
N LEU A 260 0.21 -4.81 -20.36
CA LEU A 260 -0.25 -6.15 -20.00
C LEU A 260 -0.69 -6.89 -21.27
N HIS A 261 -0.11 -8.05 -21.49
CA HIS A 261 -0.41 -8.92 -22.63
C HIS A 261 -0.98 -10.24 -22.17
N SER A 262 -1.83 -10.83 -23.00
CA SER A 262 -2.31 -12.21 -22.82
C SER A 262 -2.05 -13.02 -24.06
N GLN A 263 -1.65 -14.28 -23.90
CA GLN A 263 -1.38 -15.21 -24.98
C GLN A 263 -1.88 -16.60 -24.66
N PHE A 264 -2.54 -17.24 -25.61
CA PHE A 264 -2.88 -18.65 -25.53
C PHE A 264 -1.68 -19.51 -25.94
N THR A 265 -1.21 -20.36 -25.03
CA THR A 265 -0.14 -21.32 -25.29
C THR A 265 -0.72 -22.73 -25.30
N LYS A 266 -0.42 -23.48 -26.36
CA LYS A 266 -0.80 -24.89 -26.48
C LYS A 266 0.37 -25.76 -26.06
N LEU A 267 0.21 -26.54 -25.00
CA LEU A 267 1.22 -27.44 -24.49
C LEU A 267 0.69 -28.88 -24.50
N PHE A 268 1.62 -29.83 -24.75
CA PHE A 268 1.35 -31.25 -24.59
C PHE A 268 1.64 -31.63 -23.13
N TYR A 269 0.61 -31.86 -22.34
CA TYR A 269 0.74 -32.24 -20.94
C TYR A 269 0.01 -33.57 -20.69
N LYS A 270 0.70 -34.55 -20.09
CA LYS A 270 0.16 -35.90 -19.82
C LYS A 270 -0.52 -36.51 -21.04
N ARG A 271 0.11 -36.48 -22.21
CA ARG A 271 -0.39 -36.98 -23.50
C ARG A 271 -1.67 -36.31 -24.03
N GLN A 272 -2.06 -35.17 -23.47
CA GLN A 272 -3.19 -34.36 -23.94
C GLN A 272 -2.74 -32.97 -24.34
N LYS A 273 -3.33 -32.46 -25.41
CA LYS A 273 -3.12 -31.08 -25.84
C LYS A 273 -3.97 -30.16 -24.99
N LYS A 274 -3.33 -29.34 -24.14
CA LYS A 274 -4.02 -28.35 -23.29
C LYS A 274 -3.67 -26.94 -23.74
N THR A 275 -4.67 -26.07 -23.68
CA THR A 275 -4.51 -24.65 -23.96
C THR A 275 -4.52 -23.88 -22.64
N PHE A 276 -3.49 -23.07 -22.41
CA PHE A 276 -3.35 -22.23 -21.24
C PHE A 276 -3.36 -20.77 -21.66
N LEU A 277 -4.07 -19.95 -20.91
CA LEU A 277 -4.00 -18.48 -21.03
C LEU A 277 -2.89 -18.00 -20.10
N ASN A 278 -1.82 -17.47 -20.72
CA ASN A 278 -0.69 -16.89 -20.00
C ASN A 278 -0.75 -15.38 -20.07
N TRP A 279 -0.35 -14.72 -18.99
CA TRP A 279 -0.26 -13.27 -18.89
C TRP A 279 1.20 -12.86 -18.72
N ASN A 280 1.58 -11.74 -19.33
CA ASN A 280 2.83 -11.07 -19.08
C ASN A 280 2.64 -9.55 -19.04
N LEU A 281 3.48 -8.88 -18.27
CA LEU A 281 3.55 -7.42 -18.17
C LEU A 281 4.94 -6.99 -18.65
N THR A 282 4.99 -6.02 -19.55
CA THR A 282 6.27 -5.53 -20.10
C THR A 282 6.44 -4.03 -19.87
N VAL A 283 7.69 -3.64 -19.60
CA VAL A 283 8.13 -2.24 -19.46
C VAL A 283 9.33 -2.02 -20.35
N ASN A 284 9.20 -1.11 -21.31
CA ASN A 284 10.29 -0.71 -22.18
C ASN A 284 10.97 0.54 -21.63
N ALA A 285 11.92 0.35 -20.72
CA ALA A 285 12.61 1.46 -20.04
C ALA A 285 14.03 1.08 -19.61
N SER A 286 15.02 1.55 -20.35
CA SER A 286 16.44 1.37 -20.02
C SER A 286 16.79 1.93 -18.62
N SER A 287 16.13 3.02 -18.18
CA SER A 287 16.35 3.57 -16.84
C SER A 287 15.90 2.61 -15.74
N LEU A 288 14.80 1.85 -15.94
CA LEU A 288 14.38 0.84 -14.97
C LEU A 288 15.36 -0.34 -14.93
N VAL A 289 15.82 -0.82 -16.10
CA VAL A 289 16.81 -1.92 -16.16
C VAL A 289 18.09 -1.51 -15.44
N VAL A 290 18.62 -0.31 -15.68
CA VAL A 290 19.84 0.19 -15.03
C VAL A 290 19.65 0.36 -13.54
N LEU A 291 18.50 0.89 -13.08
CA LEU A 291 18.20 1.04 -11.67
C LEU A 291 18.13 -0.33 -10.96
N LEU A 292 17.39 -1.28 -11.52
CA LEU A 292 17.30 -2.63 -10.96
C LEU A 292 18.66 -3.34 -10.97
N ALA A 293 19.48 -3.14 -11.99
CA ALA A 293 20.84 -3.66 -12.03
C ALA A 293 21.73 -3.03 -10.94
N ALA A 294 21.64 -1.72 -10.72
CA ALA A 294 22.33 -1.02 -9.63
C ALA A 294 21.89 -1.50 -8.24
N LEU A 295 20.64 -1.92 -8.10
CA LEU A 295 20.09 -2.54 -6.90
C LEU A 295 20.53 -4.00 -6.72
N GLY A 296 21.18 -4.61 -7.74
CA GLY A 296 21.75 -5.95 -7.69
C GLY A 296 20.93 -7.04 -8.39
N VAL A 297 19.93 -6.66 -9.19
CA VAL A 297 19.16 -7.63 -10.00
C VAL A 297 19.96 -8.04 -11.24
N PRO A 298 20.11 -9.36 -11.55
CA PRO A 298 20.91 -9.81 -12.69
C PRO A 298 20.23 -9.46 -14.02
N VAL A 299 21.04 -8.93 -14.98
CA VAL A 299 20.60 -8.64 -16.33
C VAL A 299 20.88 -9.85 -17.22
N GLY A 300 19.91 -10.23 -18.05
CA GLY A 300 20.05 -11.34 -19.00
C GLY A 300 19.52 -12.68 -18.45
N ARG A 301 20.07 -13.77 -18.94
CA ARG A 301 19.60 -15.13 -18.61
C ARG A 301 20.04 -15.54 -17.20
N LYS A 302 19.15 -15.46 -16.21
CA LYS A 302 19.44 -15.76 -14.80
C LYS A 302 20.00 -17.17 -14.57
N VAL A 303 19.46 -18.18 -15.25
CA VAL A 303 19.85 -19.59 -15.07
C VAL A 303 21.31 -19.90 -15.46
N SER A 304 21.97 -18.99 -16.17
CA SER A 304 23.37 -19.11 -16.56
C SER A 304 24.31 -18.20 -15.75
N GLN A 305 23.79 -17.53 -14.71
CA GLN A 305 24.53 -16.59 -13.91
C GLN A 305 24.53 -17.01 -12.44
N THR A 306 25.63 -16.76 -11.74
CA THR A 306 25.65 -16.82 -10.27
C THR A 306 25.29 -15.46 -9.72
N TYR A 307 24.20 -15.39 -8.93
CA TYR A 307 23.77 -14.17 -8.27
C TYR A 307 23.34 -14.48 -6.84
N ARG A 308 23.34 -13.47 -6.00
CA ARG A 308 22.93 -13.54 -4.60
C ARG A 308 21.95 -12.41 -4.29
N VAL A 309 21.18 -12.60 -3.22
CA VAL A 309 20.41 -11.48 -2.65
C VAL A 309 21.40 -10.38 -2.27
N PRO A 310 21.18 -9.14 -2.71
CA PRO A 310 22.06 -8.02 -2.39
C PRO A 310 22.25 -7.83 -0.88
N GLN A 311 23.47 -7.53 -0.45
CA GLN A 311 23.80 -7.39 0.96
C GLN A 311 22.94 -6.34 1.67
N TRP A 312 22.63 -5.24 1.00
CA TRP A 312 21.78 -4.21 1.57
C TRP A 312 20.35 -4.67 1.90
N ILE A 313 19.81 -5.67 1.16
CA ILE A 313 18.53 -6.33 1.49
C ILE A 313 18.71 -7.25 2.70
N VAL A 314 19.81 -8.00 2.78
CA VAL A 314 20.09 -8.87 3.93
C VAL A 314 20.15 -8.08 5.24
N GLU A 315 20.62 -6.84 5.18
CA GLU A 315 20.72 -5.92 6.32
C GLU A 315 19.46 -5.07 6.57
N ALA A 316 18.52 -5.08 5.66
CA ALA A 316 17.28 -4.29 5.76
C ALA A 316 16.36 -4.80 6.88
N PRO A 317 15.44 -3.98 7.40
CA PRO A 317 14.37 -4.43 8.31
C PRO A 317 13.54 -5.58 7.75
N LEU A 318 12.98 -6.38 8.63
CA LEU A 318 12.23 -7.58 8.25
C LEU A 318 11.07 -7.28 7.30
N TRP A 319 10.37 -6.17 7.49
CA TRP A 319 9.26 -5.79 6.63
C TRP A 319 9.69 -5.49 5.19
N GLN A 320 10.89 -4.90 5.00
CA GLN A 320 11.45 -4.69 3.66
C GLN A 320 11.89 -5.99 2.98
N LYS A 321 12.43 -6.95 3.76
CA LYS A 321 12.82 -8.28 3.25
C LYS A 321 11.64 -9.10 2.76
N ARG A 322 10.45 -8.84 3.28
CA ARG A 322 9.22 -9.57 2.92
C ARG A 322 8.57 -9.10 1.63
N LEU A 323 8.87 -7.90 1.18
CA LEU A 323 8.37 -7.35 -0.08
C LEU A 323 9.04 -7.98 -1.29
#